data_1d2a2c51f09918ad2817b96b71bf74b8
#
_entry.id   1d2a2c51f09918ad2817b96b71bf74b8
#
_cell.length_a   1.000
_cell.length_b   1.000
_cell.length_c   1.000
_cell.angle_alpha   90.00
_cell.angle_beta   90.00
_cell.angle_gamma   90.00
#
_symmetry.space_group_name_H-M   'P 1'
#
loop_
_entity.id
_entity.type
_entity.pdbx_description
1 polymer ?
#
loop_
_entity_poly.entity_id
_entity_poly.type
_entity_poly.pdbx_seq_one_letter_code
_entity_poly.pdbx_strand_id
1 'polypeptide(L)' 'MNLMISSLEYDFHSLVKVAEMAGLVGVVSFHQAGDDYLVTFPDVADAPKMAADFRVRLRGLENNIWNF' A
#
# COMPACT_ATOMS: atom_id res chain seq x y z
N MET A 1 -0.73 12.61 2.77
CA MET A 1 -0.20 12.10 1.50
C MET A 1 -0.99 10.89 1.04
N ASN A 2 -1.35 10.85 -0.22
CA ASN A 2 -2.20 9.78 -0.76
C ASN A 2 -1.48 9.04 -1.87
N LEU A 3 -1.77 7.75 -1.96
CA LEU A 3 -1.23 6.89 -3.00
C LEU A 3 -2.40 6.19 -3.67
N MET A 4 -2.47 6.26 -5.00
CA MET A 4 -3.54 5.64 -5.77
C MET A 4 -3.05 4.32 -6.34
N ILE A 5 -3.80 3.24 -6.06
CA ILE A 5 -3.45 1.90 -6.51
C ILE A 5 -4.62 1.33 -7.31
N SER A 6 -4.34 0.84 -8.51
CA SER A 6 -5.38 0.27 -9.37
C SER A 6 -5.86 -1.07 -8.79
N SER A 7 -7.18 -1.21 -8.68
CA SER A 7 -7.79 -2.46 -8.23
C SER A 7 -7.68 -3.56 -9.28
N LEU A 8 -7.29 -3.21 -10.49
CA LEU A 8 -7.05 -4.19 -11.55
C LEU A 8 -5.69 -4.85 -11.42
N GLU A 9 -4.76 -4.19 -10.75
CA GLU A 9 -3.41 -4.73 -10.54
C GLU A 9 -3.28 -5.45 -9.22
N TYR A 10 -3.94 -4.94 -8.18
CA TYR A 10 -3.83 -5.48 -6.82
C TYR A 10 -5.20 -5.54 -6.18
N ASP A 11 -5.47 -6.58 -5.41
CA ASP A 11 -6.70 -6.66 -4.65
C ASP A 11 -6.48 -6.00 -3.27
N PHE A 12 -7.57 -5.79 -2.55
CA PHE A 12 -7.52 -5.15 -1.24
C PHE A 12 -6.69 -5.97 -0.24
N HIS A 13 -6.78 -7.29 -0.33
CA HIS A 13 -6.05 -8.19 0.55
C HIS A 13 -4.53 -7.96 0.43
N SER A 14 -4.04 -7.76 -0.79
CA SER A 14 -2.63 -7.48 -1.02
C SER A 14 -2.20 -6.18 -0.36
N LEU A 15 -3.05 -5.16 -0.43
CA LEU A 15 -2.74 -3.87 0.20
C LEU A 15 -2.64 -4.00 1.71
N VAL A 16 -3.57 -4.73 2.32
CA VAL A 16 -3.57 -4.95 3.76
C VAL A 16 -2.34 -5.74 4.16
N LYS A 17 -1.98 -6.75 3.39
CA LYS A 17 -0.82 -7.58 3.68
C LYS A 17 0.48 -6.76 3.64
N VAL A 18 0.61 -5.89 2.65
CA VAL A 18 1.79 -5.01 2.56
C VAL A 18 1.84 -4.07 3.74
N ALA A 19 0.69 -3.53 4.15
CA ALA A 19 0.64 -2.64 5.32
C ALA A 19 1.09 -3.37 6.58
N GLU A 20 0.67 -4.63 6.74
CA GLU A 20 1.10 -5.45 7.87
C GLU A 20 2.61 -5.67 7.85
N MET A 21 3.16 -5.99 6.70
CA MET A 21 4.59 -6.24 6.56
C MET A 21 5.43 -4.99 6.82
N ALA A 22 4.90 -3.84 6.47
CA ALA A 22 5.59 -2.56 6.67
C ALA A 22 5.34 -1.96 8.06
N GLY A 23 4.49 -2.61 8.88
CA GLY A 23 4.16 -2.08 10.19
C GLY A 23 3.27 -0.86 10.15
N LEU A 24 2.44 -0.74 9.13
CA LEU A 24 1.59 0.42 8.90
C LEU A 24 0.12 0.19 9.23
N VAL A 25 -0.24 -0.97 9.75
CA VAL A 25 -1.62 -1.25 10.16
C VAL A 25 -2.01 -0.28 11.26
N GLY A 26 -3.16 0.39 11.06
CA GLY A 26 -3.62 1.40 12.00
C GLY A 26 -2.98 2.77 11.76
N VAL A 27 -1.98 2.85 10.88
CA VAL A 27 -1.31 4.11 10.55
C VAL A 27 -1.86 4.68 9.25
N VAL A 28 -2.12 3.82 8.26
CA VAL A 28 -2.67 4.24 6.98
C VAL A 28 -4.16 3.90 6.90
N SER A 29 -4.87 4.63 6.05
CA SER A 29 -6.29 4.39 5.76
C SER A 29 -6.45 3.95 4.33
N PHE A 30 -7.46 3.10 4.07
CA PHE A 30 -7.77 2.61 2.74
C PHE A 30 -9.19 3.03 2.37
N HIS A 31 -9.34 3.56 1.16
CA HIS A 31 -10.65 3.91 0.61
C HIS A 31 -10.75 3.40 -0.81
N GLN A 32 -11.91 2.92 -1.19
CA GLN A 32 -12.15 2.55 -2.58
C GLN A 32 -12.70 3.78 -3.30
N ALA A 33 -12.09 4.12 -4.43
CA ALA A 33 -12.50 5.26 -5.24
C ALA A 33 -12.66 4.78 -6.68
N GLY A 34 -13.87 4.36 -7.04
CA GLY A 34 -14.14 3.78 -8.35
C GLY A 34 -13.36 2.48 -8.53
N ASP A 35 -12.52 2.44 -9.54
CA ASP A 35 -11.70 1.27 -9.83
C ASP A 35 -10.32 1.31 -9.17
N ASP A 36 -10.13 2.23 -8.25
CA ASP A 36 -8.85 2.41 -7.58
C ASP A 36 -9.01 2.33 -6.07
N TYR A 37 -7.91 2.09 -5.39
CA TYR A 37 -7.83 2.20 -3.94
C TYR A 37 -6.99 3.41 -3.60
N LEU A 38 -7.46 4.22 -2.67
CA LEU A 38 -6.74 5.37 -2.17
C LEU A 38 -6.14 4.99 -0.83
N VAL A 39 -4.83 5.00 -0.74
CA VAL A 39 -4.10 4.74 0.50
C VAL A 39 -3.67 6.08 1.06
N THR A 40 -4.17 6.43 2.23
CA THR A 40 -3.89 7.71 2.87
C THR A 40 -2.88 7.51 3.98
N PHE A 41 -1.77 8.21 3.89
CA PHE A 41 -0.70 8.18 4.88
C PHE A 41 -0.84 9.35 5.83
N PRO A 42 -0.37 9.21 7.08
CA PRO A 42 -0.47 10.31 8.04
C PRO A 42 0.34 11.51 7.60
N ASP A 43 -0.05 12.68 8.11
CA ASP A 43 0.62 13.94 7.78
C ASP A 43 1.85 14.10 8.67
N VAL A 44 2.89 13.35 8.36
CA VAL A 44 4.16 13.37 9.09
C VAL A 44 5.30 13.52 8.09
N ALA A 45 6.46 13.90 8.59
CA ALA A 45 7.62 14.15 7.73
C ALA A 45 8.04 12.91 6.94
N ASP A 46 7.83 11.72 7.50
CA ASP A 46 8.22 10.46 6.87
C ASP A 46 7.20 9.91 5.89
N ALA A 47 6.07 10.59 5.68
CA ALA A 47 5.01 10.08 4.82
C ALA A 47 5.50 9.72 3.40
N PRO A 48 6.29 10.56 2.72
CA PRO A 48 6.81 10.20 1.40
C PRO A 48 7.64 8.92 1.42
N LYS A 49 8.40 8.72 2.48
CA LYS A 49 9.24 7.54 2.64
C LYS A 49 8.38 6.30 2.87
N MET A 50 7.33 6.44 3.69
CA MET A 50 6.37 5.35 3.93
C MET A 50 5.69 4.94 2.63
N ALA A 51 5.27 5.92 1.83
CA ALA A 51 4.61 5.64 0.56
C ALA A 51 5.55 4.94 -0.41
N ALA A 52 6.80 5.36 -0.48
CA ALA A 52 7.78 4.73 -1.34
C ALA A 52 8.04 3.29 -0.91
N ASP A 53 8.18 3.05 0.38
CA ASP A 53 8.40 1.71 0.92
C ASP A 53 7.18 0.81 0.64
N PHE A 54 5.98 1.35 0.80
CA PHE A 54 4.75 0.63 0.52
C PHE A 54 4.72 0.17 -0.94
N ARG A 55 5.06 1.07 -1.86
CA ARG A 55 5.06 0.73 -3.30
C ARG A 55 6.09 -0.34 -3.63
N VAL A 56 7.27 -0.25 -3.04
CA VAL A 56 8.33 -1.24 -3.28
C VAL A 56 7.88 -2.61 -2.82
N ARG A 57 7.29 -2.70 -1.63
CA ARG A 57 6.81 -3.97 -1.09
C ARG A 57 5.67 -4.53 -1.91
N LEU A 58 4.77 -3.65 -2.37
CA LEU A 58 3.65 -4.07 -3.21
C LEU A 58 4.16 -4.64 -4.54
N ARG A 59 5.15 -4.00 -5.13
CA ARG A 59 5.77 -4.49 -6.36
C ARG A 59 6.47 -5.82 -6.13
N GLY A 60 7.00 -6.04 -4.95
CA GLY A 60 7.62 -7.31 -4.58
C GLY A 60 6.63 -8.46 -4.62
N LEU A 61 5.39 -8.23 -4.18
CA LEU A 61 4.33 -9.24 -4.27
C LEU A 61 4.04 -9.59 -5.73
N GLU A 62 3.99 -8.56 -6.59
CA GLU A 62 3.73 -8.74 -8.00
C GLU A 62 4.80 -9.61 -8.65
N ASN A 63 6.03 -9.42 -8.25
CA ASN A 63 7.16 -10.15 -8.80
C ASN A 63 7.41 -11.49 -8.13
N ASN A 64 6.55 -11.89 -7.21
CA ASN A 64 6.62 -13.18 -6.54
C ASN A 64 7.88 -13.36 -5.69
N ILE A 65 8.52 -12.30 -5.29
CA ILE A 65 9.74 -12.41 -4.48
C ILE A 65 9.42 -12.83 -3.04
N TRP A 66 8.16 -12.82 -2.67
CA TRP A 66 7.70 -13.25 -1.35
C TRP A 66 7.20 -14.69 -1.36
N ASN A 67 7.26 -15.33 -2.48
CA ASN A 67 6.77 -16.69 -2.65
C ASN A 67 7.88 -17.69 -2.30
N PHE A 68 7.74 -18.32 -1.19
CA PHE A 68 8.73 -19.29 -0.71
C PHE A 68 8.20 -20.69 -0.72
#